data_ad948c3c639659b0a9935a3c7d896701
#
_entry.id   ad948c3c639659b0a9935a3c7d896701
#
_cell.length_a   1.000
_cell.length_b   1.000
_cell.length_c   1.000
_cell.angle_alpha   90.00
_cell.angle_beta   90.00
_cell.angle_gamma   90.00
#
_symmetry.space_group_name_H-M   'P 1'
#
loop_
_entity.id
_entity.type
_entity.pdbx_description
1 polymer ?
#
loop_
_entity_poly.entity_id
_entity_poly.type
_entity_poly.pdbx_seq_one_letter_code
_entity_poly.pdbx_strand_id
1 'polypeptide(L)'
;MHAYYQKSKNKLQREMNNYLKLVKPELEEIFRKPYPQIFAEVWEYYEQAMLEHFPFIGGDRSSGTKNLTGCMFFIAIGVVGKRYGLSIHDWGRLSTTLYERYFDRVPRPLRRLIGGVFNHCPDLVNKALHRKDRKHAENAARNPGSFVTQTMTPTEEYPVIYHNQVCPIYEFCKAGGYMEYLPYMCNLDYVMFHAFGVALYREKTCATGDTVCDFKMKRGAAIPAVWPPHILDESDPLK
;
A
#
# COMPACT_ATOMS: atom_id res chain seq x y z
N MET A 1 17.12 -5.57 14.41
CA MET A 1 16.60 -4.24 13.91
C MET A 1 17.73 -3.38 13.37
N HIS A 2 17.61 -2.84 12.16
CA HIS A 2 18.58 -1.88 11.62
C HIS A 2 18.54 -0.54 12.39
N ALA A 3 19.70 0.12 12.58
CA ALA A 3 19.84 1.36 13.38
C ALA A 3 18.90 2.50 12.95
N TYR A 4 18.56 2.59 11.66
CA TYR A 4 17.57 3.56 11.15
C TYR A 4 16.19 3.35 11.78
N TYR A 5 15.70 2.11 11.81
CA TYR A 5 14.38 1.81 12.37
C TYR A 5 14.35 1.98 13.88
N GLN A 6 15.44 1.66 14.56
CA GLN A 6 15.58 1.92 15.99
C GLN A 6 15.44 3.41 16.32
N LYS A 7 16.10 4.28 15.55
CA LYS A 7 15.96 5.74 15.69
C LYS A 7 14.56 6.25 15.30
N SER A 8 13.93 5.60 14.36
CA SER A 8 12.61 6.01 13.83
C SER A 8 11.43 5.43 14.61
N LYS A 9 11.66 4.57 15.61
CA LYS A 9 10.62 3.84 16.35
C LYS A 9 9.49 4.74 16.85
N ASN A 10 9.80 5.81 17.56
CA ASN A 10 8.79 6.73 18.09
C ASN A 10 8.00 7.48 17.00
N LYS A 11 8.63 7.74 15.85
CA LYS A 11 7.96 8.33 14.68
C LYS A 11 6.97 7.34 14.08
N LEU A 12 7.40 6.10 13.85
CA LEU A 12 6.56 5.02 13.30
C LEU A 12 5.37 4.70 14.21
N GLN A 13 5.60 4.68 15.54
CA GLN A 13 4.53 4.47 16.50
C GLN A 13 3.45 5.56 16.43
N ARG A 14 3.85 6.82 16.32
CA ARG A 14 2.91 7.93 16.12
C ARG A 14 2.18 7.85 14.78
N GLU A 15 2.89 7.48 13.73
CA GLU A 15 2.30 7.29 12.38
C GLU A 15 1.26 6.18 12.42
N MET A 16 1.58 4.99 12.96
CA MET A 16 0.63 3.90 13.14
C MET A 16 -0.61 4.35 13.93
N ASN A 17 -0.41 5.02 15.06
CA ASN A 17 -1.53 5.51 15.88
C ASN A 17 -2.45 6.46 15.10
N ASN A 18 -1.88 7.32 14.25
CA ASN A 18 -2.65 8.23 13.41
C ASN A 18 -3.48 7.50 12.33
N TYR A 19 -2.99 6.37 11.82
CA TYR A 19 -3.73 5.51 10.91
C TYR A 19 -4.85 4.76 11.64
N LEU A 20 -4.52 4.05 12.73
CA LEU A 20 -5.49 3.21 13.45
C LEU A 20 -6.65 4.03 14.06
N LYS A 21 -6.39 5.26 14.46
CA LYS A 21 -7.46 6.18 14.94
C LYS A 21 -8.55 6.44 13.90
N LEU A 22 -8.28 6.25 12.61
CA LEU A 22 -9.28 6.42 11.56
C LEU A 22 -10.40 5.39 11.62
N VAL A 23 -10.11 4.22 12.16
CA VAL A 23 -11.03 3.09 12.31
C VAL A 23 -11.14 2.64 13.77
N LYS A 24 -10.95 3.58 14.70
CA LYS A 24 -11.02 3.28 16.15
C LYS A 24 -12.33 2.60 16.55
N PRO A 25 -13.53 3.07 16.14
CA PRO A 25 -14.79 2.42 16.55
C PRO A 25 -14.86 0.96 16.10
N GLU A 26 -14.48 0.69 14.86
CA GLU A 26 -14.48 -0.64 14.28
C GLU A 26 -13.47 -1.56 15.01
N LEU A 27 -12.30 -1.03 15.37
CA LEU A 27 -11.32 -1.78 16.14
C LEU A 27 -11.84 -2.11 17.55
N GLU A 28 -12.46 -1.16 18.23
CA GLU A 28 -13.03 -1.39 19.57
C GLU A 28 -14.17 -2.44 19.54
N GLU A 29 -14.97 -2.47 18.46
CA GLU A 29 -15.99 -3.48 18.23
C GLU A 29 -15.39 -4.87 18.01
N ILE A 30 -14.42 -4.99 17.08
CA ILE A 30 -13.78 -6.25 16.73
C ILE A 30 -13.01 -6.84 17.91
N PHE A 31 -12.20 -6.04 18.58
CA PHE A 31 -11.33 -6.50 19.65
C PHE A 31 -12.04 -6.61 21.01
N ARG A 32 -13.19 -5.96 21.15
CA ARG A 32 -13.94 -5.85 22.42
C ARG A 32 -13.07 -5.32 23.57
N LYS A 33 -12.23 -4.35 23.26
CA LYS A 33 -11.27 -3.71 24.16
C LYS A 33 -11.19 -2.22 23.91
N PRO A 34 -10.78 -1.42 24.91
CA PRO A 34 -10.47 0.00 24.71
C PRO A 34 -9.30 0.18 23.74
N TYR A 35 -9.38 1.18 22.86
CA TYR A 35 -8.39 1.48 21.84
C TYR A 35 -6.93 1.51 22.33
N PRO A 36 -6.58 2.08 23.51
CA PRO A 36 -5.19 2.07 23.98
C PRO A 36 -4.60 0.65 24.15
N GLN A 37 -5.42 -0.31 24.58
CA GLN A 37 -5.00 -1.71 24.71
C GLN A 37 -4.82 -2.37 23.35
N ILE A 38 -5.75 -2.10 22.40
CA ILE A 38 -5.64 -2.58 21.02
C ILE A 38 -4.36 -2.06 20.38
N PHE A 39 -4.13 -0.75 20.50
CA PHE A 39 -2.94 -0.13 19.95
C PHE A 39 -1.66 -0.72 20.53
N ALA A 40 -1.60 -0.96 21.83
CA ALA A 40 -0.45 -1.57 22.49
C ALA A 40 -0.16 -2.97 21.92
N GLU A 41 -1.18 -3.83 21.78
CA GLU A 41 -1.03 -5.19 21.25
C GLU A 41 -0.57 -5.19 19.78
N VAL A 42 -1.18 -4.33 18.95
CA VAL A 42 -0.83 -4.23 17.52
C VAL A 42 0.58 -3.66 17.35
N TRP A 43 0.95 -2.65 18.15
CA TRP A 43 2.28 -2.07 18.14
C TRP A 43 3.34 -3.07 18.58
N GLU A 44 3.10 -3.80 19.66
CA GLU A 44 4.01 -4.84 20.16
C GLU A 44 4.29 -5.89 19.09
N TYR A 45 3.23 -6.40 18.45
CA TYR A 45 3.38 -7.34 17.35
C TYR A 45 4.19 -6.75 16.18
N TYR A 46 3.82 -5.53 15.74
CA TYR A 46 4.53 -4.86 14.67
C TYR A 46 6.01 -4.67 14.98
N GLU A 47 6.33 -4.25 16.19
CA GLU A 47 7.70 -4.02 16.62
C GLU A 47 8.53 -5.31 16.61
N GLN A 48 8.04 -6.36 17.27
CA GLN A 48 8.78 -7.59 17.49
C GLN A 48 8.82 -8.49 16.24
N ALA A 49 7.70 -8.61 15.54
CA ALA A 49 7.58 -9.55 14.42
C ALA A 49 7.91 -8.93 13.05
N MET A 50 7.84 -7.60 12.92
CA MET A 50 8.02 -6.94 11.63
C MET A 50 9.18 -5.94 11.63
N LEU A 51 9.14 -4.93 12.51
CA LEU A 51 10.11 -3.82 12.51
C LEU A 51 11.55 -4.31 12.75
N GLU A 52 11.74 -5.34 13.57
CA GLU A 52 13.04 -5.95 13.81
C GLU A 52 13.66 -6.58 12.58
N HIS A 53 12.83 -7.02 11.63
CA HIS A 53 13.23 -7.75 10.44
C HIS A 53 13.20 -6.92 9.15
N PHE A 54 12.83 -5.62 9.21
CA PHE A 54 12.78 -4.79 8.02
C PHE A 54 14.15 -4.65 7.36
N PRO A 55 14.22 -4.88 6.03
CA PRO A 55 15.41 -4.55 5.26
C PRO A 55 15.61 -3.03 5.25
N PHE A 56 16.86 -2.58 5.29
CA PHE A 56 17.15 -1.17 5.04
C PHE A 56 17.11 -0.87 3.55
N ILE A 57 16.15 -0.09 3.12
CA ILE A 57 15.90 0.23 1.70
C ILE A 57 16.01 1.74 1.43
N GLY A 58 16.90 2.43 2.15
CA GLY A 58 17.24 3.84 1.91
C GLY A 58 16.66 4.85 2.91
N GLY A 59 15.91 4.40 3.91
CA GLY A 59 15.39 5.25 5.00
C GLY A 59 14.52 6.40 4.49
N ASP A 60 14.65 7.59 5.09
CA ASP A 60 13.83 8.77 4.73
C ASP A 60 14.04 9.27 3.29
N ARG A 61 15.14 8.86 2.64
CA ARG A 61 15.42 9.20 1.24
C ARG A 61 14.69 8.31 0.24
N SER A 62 14.05 7.24 0.71
CA SER A 62 13.31 6.28 -0.11
C SER A 62 11.82 6.30 0.23
N SER A 63 10.99 6.63 -0.76
CA SER A 63 9.53 6.47 -0.63
C SER A 63 9.14 5.02 -0.32
N GLY A 64 9.95 4.05 -0.78
CA GLY A 64 9.76 2.64 -0.51
C GLY A 64 9.81 2.28 0.97
N THR A 65 10.65 2.94 1.77
CA THR A 65 10.70 2.73 3.22
C THR A 65 9.36 3.07 3.86
N LYS A 66 8.78 4.22 3.50
CA LYS A 66 7.49 4.65 4.03
C LYS A 66 6.36 3.71 3.59
N ASN A 67 6.39 3.25 2.34
CA ASN A 67 5.40 2.30 1.84
C ASN A 67 5.51 0.95 2.57
N LEU A 68 6.72 0.39 2.72
CA LEU A 68 6.93 -0.85 3.44
C LEU A 68 6.43 -0.74 4.90
N THR A 69 6.91 0.26 5.64
CA THR A 69 6.53 0.41 7.04
C THR A 69 5.04 0.65 7.22
N GLY A 70 4.43 1.46 6.34
CA GLY A 70 3.00 1.76 6.36
C GLY A 70 2.12 0.55 6.03
N CYS A 71 2.45 -0.21 4.99
CA CYS A 71 1.72 -1.43 4.64
C CYS A 71 1.73 -2.45 5.79
N MET A 72 2.85 -2.57 6.48
CA MET A 72 2.94 -3.51 7.60
C MET A 72 2.10 -3.07 8.82
N PHE A 73 1.73 -1.79 8.95
CA PHE A 73 0.74 -1.37 9.97
C PHE A 73 -0.60 -2.06 9.77
N PHE A 74 -1.07 -2.13 8.52
CA PHE A 74 -2.34 -2.79 8.19
C PHE A 74 -2.26 -4.31 8.45
N ILE A 75 -1.18 -4.94 8.03
CA ILE A 75 -1.00 -6.39 8.22
C ILE A 75 -0.91 -6.74 9.72
N ALA A 76 -0.26 -5.92 10.53
CA ALA A 76 -0.19 -6.12 11.98
C ALA A 76 -1.59 -6.13 12.62
N ILE A 77 -2.50 -5.24 12.18
CA ILE A 77 -3.92 -5.26 12.61
C ILE A 77 -4.56 -6.60 12.25
N GLY A 78 -4.34 -7.09 11.03
CA GLY A 78 -4.92 -8.34 10.56
C GLY A 78 -4.45 -9.54 11.37
N VAL A 79 -3.13 -9.66 11.56
CA VAL A 79 -2.54 -10.78 12.32
C VAL A 79 -3.00 -10.79 13.77
N VAL A 80 -2.99 -9.63 14.44
CA VAL A 80 -3.47 -9.55 15.83
C VAL A 80 -4.97 -9.76 15.89
N GLY A 81 -5.72 -9.16 14.95
CA GLY A 81 -7.20 -9.26 14.86
C GLY A 81 -7.71 -10.68 14.66
N LYS A 82 -6.96 -11.56 13.98
CA LYS A 82 -7.30 -13.00 13.87
C LYS A 82 -7.54 -13.66 15.23
N ARG A 83 -6.81 -13.26 16.27
CA ARG A 83 -6.99 -13.77 17.65
C ARG A 83 -8.36 -13.40 18.22
N TYR A 84 -9.02 -12.39 17.65
CA TYR A 84 -10.33 -11.87 18.01
C TYR A 84 -11.40 -12.22 16.99
N GLY A 85 -11.12 -13.16 16.06
CA GLY A 85 -12.08 -13.63 15.08
C GLY A 85 -12.20 -12.75 13.82
N LEU A 86 -11.29 -11.79 13.62
CA LEU A 86 -11.27 -10.98 12.39
C LEU A 86 -10.89 -11.87 11.20
N SER A 87 -11.83 -12.05 10.26
CA SER A 87 -11.57 -12.76 9.02
C SER A 87 -10.67 -11.94 8.08
N ILE A 88 -10.04 -12.61 7.10
CA ILE A 88 -9.21 -11.92 6.10
C ILE A 88 -10.04 -10.93 5.26
N HIS A 89 -11.29 -11.27 4.95
CA HIS A 89 -12.20 -10.40 4.19
C HIS A 89 -12.62 -9.17 4.99
N ASP A 90 -13.00 -9.36 6.26
CA ASP A 90 -13.36 -8.24 7.14
C ASP A 90 -12.17 -7.32 7.40
N TRP A 91 -10.97 -7.90 7.55
CA TRP A 91 -9.73 -7.13 7.62
C TRP A 91 -9.46 -6.35 6.33
N GLY A 92 -9.67 -6.96 5.16
CA GLY A 92 -9.53 -6.30 3.87
C GLY A 92 -10.49 -5.12 3.74
N ARG A 93 -11.75 -5.31 4.15
CA ARG A 93 -12.76 -4.25 4.17
C ARG A 93 -12.39 -3.12 5.15
N LEU A 94 -11.94 -3.47 6.35
CA LEU A 94 -11.45 -2.51 7.35
C LEU A 94 -10.27 -1.70 6.80
N SER A 95 -9.32 -2.37 6.13
CA SER A 95 -8.17 -1.72 5.51
C SER A 95 -8.56 -0.77 4.39
N THR A 96 -9.53 -1.16 3.55
CA THR A 96 -10.12 -0.30 2.52
C THR A 96 -10.74 0.95 3.15
N THR A 97 -11.62 0.78 4.16
CA THR A 97 -12.26 1.88 4.88
C THR A 97 -11.24 2.82 5.54
N LEU A 98 -10.21 2.25 6.17
CA LEU A 98 -9.12 3.05 6.77
C LEU A 98 -8.44 3.92 5.73
N TYR A 99 -8.13 3.34 4.55
CA TYR A 99 -7.40 4.03 3.50
C TYR A 99 -8.27 5.08 2.78
N GLU A 100 -9.57 4.83 2.60
CA GLU A 100 -10.54 5.84 2.15
C GLU A 100 -10.57 7.04 3.09
N ARG A 101 -10.74 6.81 4.40
CA ARG A 101 -10.73 7.86 5.43
C ARG A 101 -9.39 8.62 5.49
N TYR A 102 -8.29 7.93 5.20
CA TYR A 102 -6.99 8.59 5.08
C TYR A 102 -6.95 9.59 3.92
N PHE A 103 -7.44 9.23 2.74
CA PHE A 103 -7.51 10.13 1.60
C PHE A 103 -8.57 11.21 1.73
N ASP A 104 -9.63 10.98 2.48
CA ASP A 104 -10.65 12.01 2.75
C ASP A 104 -10.11 13.21 3.54
N ARG A 105 -8.97 13.04 4.22
CA ARG A 105 -8.24 14.15 4.85
C ARG A 105 -7.57 15.09 3.84
N VAL A 106 -7.33 14.61 2.62
CA VAL A 106 -6.79 15.43 1.54
C VAL A 106 -7.92 16.31 1.00
N PRO A 107 -7.77 17.65 1.00
CA PRO A 107 -8.83 18.55 0.52
C PRO A 107 -9.30 18.20 -0.90
N ARG A 108 -10.61 18.18 -1.12
CA ARG A 108 -11.21 17.85 -2.43
C ARG A 108 -10.60 18.60 -3.61
N PRO A 109 -10.33 19.94 -3.52
CA PRO A 109 -9.70 20.65 -4.63
C PRO A 109 -8.31 20.10 -4.98
N LEU A 110 -7.52 19.71 -3.99
CA LEU A 110 -6.20 19.12 -4.19
C LEU A 110 -6.30 17.72 -4.83
N ARG A 111 -7.25 16.90 -4.38
CA ARG A 111 -7.51 15.59 -5.02
C ARG A 111 -7.88 15.75 -6.49
N ARG A 112 -8.78 16.69 -6.81
CA ARG A 112 -9.18 17.01 -8.20
C ARG A 112 -8.02 17.52 -9.04
N LEU A 113 -7.14 18.36 -8.46
CA LEU A 113 -5.96 18.85 -9.15
C LEU A 113 -5.00 17.69 -9.51
N ILE A 114 -4.71 16.80 -8.56
CA ILE A 114 -3.86 15.63 -8.79
C ILE A 114 -4.47 14.74 -9.88
N GLY A 115 -5.76 14.40 -9.77
CA GLY A 115 -6.46 13.61 -10.78
C GLY A 115 -6.49 14.29 -12.15
N GLY A 116 -6.68 15.61 -12.18
CA GLY A 116 -6.62 16.42 -13.41
C GLY A 116 -5.26 16.29 -14.11
N VAL A 117 -4.16 16.31 -13.36
CA VAL A 117 -2.81 16.08 -13.92
C VAL A 117 -2.69 14.71 -14.55
N PHE A 118 -3.15 13.65 -13.88
CA PHE A 118 -3.13 12.29 -14.44
C PHE A 118 -3.98 12.18 -15.70
N ASN A 119 -5.18 12.75 -15.70
CA ASN A 119 -6.14 12.59 -16.77
C ASN A 119 -5.86 13.51 -18.00
N HIS A 120 -5.26 14.68 -17.80
CA HIS A 120 -5.10 15.69 -18.85
C HIS A 120 -3.65 16.01 -19.24
N CYS A 121 -2.67 15.63 -18.39
CA CYS A 121 -1.26 15.90 -18.61
C CYS A 121 -0.40 14.63 -18.53
N PRO A 122 -0.70 13.54 -19.30
CA PRO A 122 0.01 12.28 -19.19
C PRO A 122 1.51 12.39 -19.46
N ASP A 123 1.94 13.27 -20.36
CA ASP A 123 3.37 13.48 -20.65
C ASP A 123 4.12 14.01 -19.42
N LEU A 124 3.49 14.90 -18.64
CA LEU A 124 4.06 15.40 -17.39
C LEU A 124 4.18 14.27 -16.37
N VAL A 125 3.15 13.41 -16.27
CA VAL A 125 3.15 12.24 -15.39
C VAL A 125 4.26 11.27 -15.81
N ASN A 126 4.36 10.90 -17.09
CA ASN A 126 5.37 10.01 -17.62
C ASN A 126 6.80 10.56 -17.38
N LYS A 127 7.01 11.87 -17.58
CA LYS A 127 8.29 12.51 -17.26
C LYS A 127 8.64 12.43 -15.78
N ALA A 128 7.65 12.54 -14.90
CA ALA A 128 7.85 12.38 -13.46
C ALA A 128 8.13 10.91 -13.09
N LEU A 129 7.47 9.96 -13.74
CA LEU A 129 7.70 8.52 -13.56
C LEU A 129 9.10 8.12 -14.01
N HIS A 130 9.57 8.55 -15.18
CA HIS A 130 10.97 8.29 -15.62
C HIS A 130 12.01 8.86 -14.65
N ARG A 131 11.74 10.01 -14.02
CA ARG A 131 12.63 10.53 -12.95
C ARG A 131 12.58 9.65 -11.69
N LYS A 132 11.41 9.13 -11.35
CA LYS A 132 11.22 8.19 -10.26
C LYS A 132 11.98 6.89 -10.54
N ASP A 133 11.90 6.35 -11.75
CA ASP A 133 12.59 5.12 -12.14
C ASP A 133 14.11 5.25 -11.94
N ARG A 134 14.71 6.35 -12.38
CA ARG A 134 16.15 6.61 -12.14
C ARG A 134 16.50 6.64 -10.66
N LYS A 135 15.70 7.36 -9.85
CA LYS A 135 15.90 7.43 -8.38
C LYS A 135 15.77 6.06 -7.73
N HIS A 136 14.82 5.26 -8.18
CA HIS A 136 14.63 3.90 -7.66
C HIS A 136 15.80 3.00 -8.06
N ALA A 137 16.27 3.05 -9.31
CA ALA A 137 17.44 2.31 -9.76
C ALA A 137 18.71 2.70 -8.97
N GLU A 138 18.97 4.01 -8.80
CA GLU A 138 20.08 4.50 -7.99
C GLU A 138 19.99 4.07 -6.51
N ASN A 139 18.76 4.05 -5.96
CA ASN A 139 18.56 3.59 -4.59
C ASN A 139 18.74 2.07 -4.48
N ALA A 140 18.23 1.28 -5.43
CA ALA A 140 18.36 -0.17 -5.46
C ALA A 140 19.81 -0.63 -5.61
N ALA A 141 20.62 0.12 -6.38
CA ALA A 141 22.05 -0.14 -6.50
C ALA A 141 22.81 0.00 -5.17
N ARG A 142 22.34 0.91 -4.29
CA ARG A 142 22.93 1.13 -2.96
C ARG A 142 22.28 0.29 -1.86
N ASN A 143 21.01 -0.02 -2.02
CA ASN A 143 20.17 -0.72 -1.05
C ASN A 143 19.40 -1.83 -1.77
N PRO A 144 19.99 -3.01 -1.99
CA PRO A 144 19.35 -4.15 -2.65
C PRO A 144 18.00 -4.51 -1.99
N GLY A 145 17.03 -4.93 -2.80
CA GLY A 145 15.66 -5.20 -2.34
C GLY A 145 14.74 -3.98 -2.26
N SER A 146 15.24 -2.78 -2.59
CA SER A 146 14.40 -1.59 -2.72
C SER A 146 13.47 -1.68 -3.94
N PHE A 147 12.44 -0.81 -3.97
CA PHE A 147 11.60 -0.70 -5.18
C PHE A 147 12.43 -0.43 -6.43
N VAL A 148 12.12 -1.17 -7.49
CA VAL A 148 12.56 -0.89 -8.86
C VAL A 148 11.30 -0.72 -9.69
N THR A 149 11.17 0.44 -10.33
CA THR A 149 10.03 0.76 -11.20
C THR A 149 10.51 1.02 -12.62
N GLN A 150 9.65 0.78 -13.57
CA GLN A 150 9.89 1.02 -14.98
C GLN A 150 8.66 1.64 -15.63
N THR A 151 8.81 2.84 -16.16
CA THR A 151 7.80 3.49 -16.98
C THR A 151 7.81 2.83 -18.37
N MET A 152 6.64 2.42 -18.82
CA MET A 152 6.45 1.73 -20.11
C MET A 152 6.03 2.72 -21.18
N THR A 153 6.14 2.28 -22.45
CA THR A 153 5.64 3.06 -23.58
C THR A 153 4.13 3.25 -23.46
N PRO A 154 3.63 4.50 -23.51
CA PRO A 154 2.20 4.77 -23.50
C PRO A 154 1.51 4.16 -24.72
N THR A 155 0.23 3.83 -24.56
CA THR A 155 -0.66 3.48 -25.66
C THR A 155 -1.78 4.50 -25.78
N GLU A 156 -2.55 4.46 -26.87
CA GLU A 156 -3.73 5.32 -27.02
C GLU A 156 -4.75 5.06 -25.90
N GLU A 157 -4.94 3.80 -25.54
CA GLU A 157 -5.86 3.38 -24.48
C GLU A 157 -5.35 3.73 -23.08
N TYR A 158 -4.04 3.54 -22.86
CA TYR A 158 -3.38 3.77 -21.56
C TYR A 158 -2.26 4.78 -21.69
N PRO A 159 -2.53 6.07 -21.57
CA PRO A 159 -1.52 7.13 -21.73
C PRO A 159 -0.46 7.17 -20.62
N VAL A 160 -0.67 6.44 -19.52
CA VAL A 160 0.28 6.28 -18.42
C VAL A 160 0.37 4.82 -18.05
N ILE A 161 1.56 4.22 -18.19
CA ILE A 161 1.83 2.83 -17.84
C ILE A 161 3.16 2.76 -17.09
N TYR A 162 3.19 2.07 -15.95
CA TYR A 162 4.43 1.69 -15.29
C TYR A 162 4.33 0.33 -14.61
N HIS A 163 5.46 -0.30 -14.39
CA HIS A 163 5.59 -1.57 -13.67
C HIS A 163 6.43 -1.39 -12.42
N ASN A 164 6.07 -2.06 -11.35
CA ASN A 164 6.98 -2.36 -10.25
C ASN A 164 7.66 -3.69 -10.56
N GLN A 165 8.96 -3.65 -10.84
CA GLN A 165 9.80 -4.82 -11.13
C GLN A 165 10.25 -5.53 -9.84
N VAL A 166 10.49 -4.76 -8.78
CA VAL A 166 10.82 -5.25 -7.45
C VAL A 166 9.91 -4.54 -6.45
N CYS A 167 9.27 -5.32 -5.59
CA CYS A 167 8.40 -4.80 -4.54
C CYS A 167 8.87 -5.31 -3.17
N PRO A 168 9.49 -4.47 -2.33
CA PRO A 168 9.94 -4.89 -0.99
C PRO A 168 8.81 -5.33 -0.07
N ILE A 169 7.57 -4.89 -0.33
CA ILE A 169 6.39 -5.32 0.42
C ILE A 169 6.12 -6.79 0.12
N TYR A 170 6.13 -7.17 -1.17
CA TYR A 170 5.97 -8.57 -1.59
C TYR A 170 7.05 -9.46 -0.99
N GLU A 171 8.32 -9.06 -1.12
CA GLU A 171 9.45 -9.85 -0.60
C GLU A 171 9.34 -10.04 0.93
N PHE A 172 8.97 -8.97 1.64
CA PHE A 172 8.79 -9.05 3.09
C PHE A 172 7.59 -9.94 3.46
N CYS A 173 6.45 -9.82 2.77
CA CYS A 173 5.29 -10.67 3.00
C CYS A 173 5.60 -12.15 2.73
N LYS A 174 6.33 -12.42 1.66
CA LYS A 174 6.74 -13.79 1.31
C LYS A 174 7.66 -14.40 2.36
N ALA A 175 8.66 -13.65 2.81
CA ALA A 175 9.59 -14.12 3.83
C ALA A 175 8.94 -14.28 5.22
N GLY A 176 7.97 -13.41 5.55
CA GLY A 176 7.30 -13.37 6.85
C GLY A 176 6.02 -14.22 6.95
N GLY A 177 5.58 -14.88 5.86
CA GLY A 177 4.34 -15.65 5.86
C GLY A 177 3.06 -14.81 5.84
N TYR A 178 3.12 -13.58 5.28
CA TYR A 178 1.98 -12.65 5.22
C TYR A 178 1.30 -12.60 3.85
N MET A 179 1.51 -13.62 3.00
CA MET A 179 1.03 -13.61 1.62
C MET A 179 -0.50 -13.52 1.50
N GLU A 180 -1.25 -14.07 2.44
CA GLU A 180 -2.73 -13.99 2.46
C GLU A 180 -3.27 -12.56 2.53
N TYR A 181 -2.50 -11.61 3.11
CA TYR A 181 -2.86 -10.21 3.21
C TYR A 181 -2.53 -9.41 1.95
N LEU A 182 -1.60 -9.90 1.14
CA LEU A 182 -1.00 -9.11 0.07
C LEU A 182 -1.97 -8.73 -1.05
N PRO A 183 -2.91 -9.58 -1.52
CA PRO A 183 -3.91 -9.18 -2.51
C PRO A 183 -4.74 -7.97 -2.07
N TYR A 184 -5.17 -7.96 -0.82
CA TYR A 184 -5.93 -6.84 -0.25
C TYR A 184 -5.09 -5.57 -0.10
N MET A 185 -3.80 -5.71 0.27
CA MET A 185 -2.87 -4.57 0.32
C MET A 185 -2.64 -3.99 -1.06
N CYS A 186 -2.44 -4.83 -2.08
CA CYS A 186 -2.30 -4.39 -3.46
C CYS A 186 -3.57 -3.73 -4.00
N ASN A 187 -4.75 -4.11 -3.47
CA ASN A 187 -6.01 -3.47 -3.83
C ASN A 187 -6.12 -2.03 -3.30
N LEU A 188 -5.37 -1.64 -2.28
CA LEU A 188 -5.37 -0.26 -1.78
C LEU A 188 -4.86 0.76 -2.82
N ASP A 189 -4.15 0.31 -3.85
CA ASP A 189 -3.82 1.15 -5.00
C ASP A 189 -5.09 1.66 -5.71
N TYR A 190 -6.12 0.80 -5.85
CA TYR A 190 -7.42 1.22 -6.41
C TYR A 190 -8.09 2.27 -5.52
N VAL A 191 -8.03 2.14 -4.19
CA VAL A 191 -8.56 3.14 -3.25
C VAL A 191 -7.87 4.50 -3.45
N MET A 192 -6.54 4.50 -3.57
CA MET A 192 -5.76 5.71 -3.80
C MET A 192 -6.15 6.39 -5.12
N PHE A 193 -6.14 5.65 -6.23
CA PHE A 193 -6.45 6.21 -7.54
C PHE A 193 -7.91 6.64 -7.66
N HIS A 194 -8.84 5.89 -7.05
CA HIS A 194 -10.24 6.27 -6.94
C HIS A 194 -10.40 7.63 -6.22
N ALA A 195 -9.70 7.82 -5.10
CA ALA A 195 -9.75 9.08 -4.35
C ALA A 195 -9.29 10.30 -5.17
N PHE A 196 -8.41 10.09 -6.15
CA PHE A 196 -7.96 11.13 -7.10
C PHE A 196 -8.78 11.21 -8.38
N GLY A 197 -9.77 10.34 -8.59
CA GLY A 197 -10.56 10.31 -9.81
C GLY A 197 -9.77 9.81 -11.02
N VAL A 198 -8.89 8.85 -10.82
CA VAL A 198 -8.07 8.22 -11.87
C VAL A 198 -8.48 6.76 -12.04
N ALA A 199 -8.78 6.35 -13.27
CA ALA A 199 -9.14 4.98 -13.58
C ALA A 199 -7.89 4.09 -13.68
N LEU A 200 -7.59 3.35 -12.61
CA LEU A 200 -6.53 2.36 -12.56
C LEU A 200 -7.02 1.01 -13.10
N TYR A 201 -6.20 0.38 -13.93
CA TYR A 201 -6.36 -0.99 -14.40
C TYR A 201 -5.09 -1.79 -14.14
N ARG A 202 -5.24 -3.03 -13.71
CA ARG A 202 -4.13 -3.94 -13.45
C ARG A 202 -4.53 -5.34 -13.93
N GLU A 203 -3.61 -6.01 -14.60
CA GLU A 203 -3.73 -7.40 -15.06
C GLU A 203 -2.72 -8.30 -14.35
N LYS A 204 -1.62 -7.71 -13.85
CA LYS A 204 -0.51 -8.43 -13.25
C LYS A 204 -0.19 -7.90 -11.86
N THR A 205 0.01 -8.82 -10.93
CA THR A 205 0.50 -8.49 -9.59
C THR A 205 1.29 -9.63 -8.98
N CYS A 206 2.39 -9.29 -8.29
CA CYS A 206 3.15 -10.26 -7.54
C CYS A 206 2.31 -10.96 -6.45
N ALA A 207 1.20 -10.35 -6.01
CA ALA A 207 0.29 -10.94 -5.04
C ALA A 207 -0.41 -12.21 -5.55
N THR A 208 -0.60 -12.33 -6.87
CA THR A 208 -1.24 -13.47 -7.55
C THR A 208 -0.24 -14.32 -8.36
N GLY A 209 1.06 -14.12 -8.15
CA GLY A 209 2.11 -14.98 -8.73
C GLY A 209 2.81 -14.41 -9.97
N ASP A 210 2.45 -13.22 -10.43
CA ASP A 210 3.15 -12.57 -11.54
C ASP A 210 4.55 -12.10 -11.13
N THR A 211 5.41 -11.90 -12.12
CA THR A 211 6.79 -11.42 -11.92
C THR A 211 6.88 -9.90 -11.73
N VAL A 212 5.81 -9.17 -12.08
CA VAL A 212 5.73 -7.70 -11.98
C VAL A 212 4.35 -7.28 -11.53
N CYS A 213 4.27 -6.07 -10.96
CA CYS A 213 2.99 -5.41 -10.73
C CYS A 213 2.80 -4.32 -11.79
N ASP A 214 1.80 -4.43 -12.64
CA ASP A 214 1.46 -3.42 -13.65
C ASP A 214 0.49 -2.36 -13.10
N PHE A 215 0.62 -1.17 -13.65
CA PHE A 215 -0.25 -0.04 -13.37
C PHE A 215 -0.54 0.67 -14.68
N LYS A 216 -1.81 0.65 -15.09
CA LYS A 216 -2.28 1.25 -16.33
C LYS A 216 -3.37 2.25 -16.02
N MET A 217 -3.23 3.50 -16.43
CA MET A 217 -4.23 4.55 -16.23
C MET A 217 -4.95 4.81 -17.54
N LYS A 218 -6.28 4.67 -17.53
CA LYS A 218 -7.13 4.85 -18.72
C LYS A 218 -7.86 6.19 -18.66
N ARG A 219 -7.64 7.02 -19.67
CA ARG A 219 -8.32 8.33 -19.74
C ARG A 219 -9.80 8.16 -20.06
N GLY A 220 -10.65 8.90 -19.34
CA GLY A 220 -12.09 8.97 -19.63
C GLY A 220 -12.88 7.69 -19.34
N ALA A 221 -12.25 6.69 -18.76
CA ALA A 221 -12.93 5.46 -18.36
C ALA A 221 -13.65 5.64 -17.01
N ALA A 222 -14.63 4.77 -16.77
CA ALA A 222 -15.24 4.66 -15.46
C ALA A 222 -14.17 4.27 -14.42
N ILE A 223 -14.20 4.93 -13.26
CA ILE A 223 -13.27 4.63 -12.17
C ILE A 223 -13.73 3.33 -11.53
N PRO A 224 -12.88 2.30 -11.45
CA PRO A 224 -13.24 1.03 -10.84
C PRO A 224 -13.69 1.20 -9.39
N ALA A 225 -14.67 0.41 -8.94
CA ALA A 225 -15.06 0.36 -7.54
C ALA A 225 -13.87 -0.12 -6.69
N VAL A 226 -13.81 0.32 -5.44
CA VAL A 226 -12.71 -0.07 -4.54
C VAL A 226 -12.97 -1.39 -3.82
N TRP A 227 -14.22 -1.86 -3.84
CA TRP A 227 -14.64 -3.11 -3.21
C TRP A 227 -15.74 -3.79 -4.05
N PRO A 228 -15.76 -5.13 -4.20
CA PRO A 228 -14.75 -6.08 -3.69
C PRO A 228 -13.37 -5.87 -4.34
N PRO A 229 -12.29 -6.45 -3.76
CA PRO A 229 -10.95 -6.32 -4.32
C PRO A 229 -10.85 -6.83 -5.75
N HIS A 230 -10.12 -6.08 -6.60
CA HIS A 230 -9.83 -6.50 -7.99
C HIS A 230 -8.70 -7.52 -8.08
N ILE A 231 -7.87 -7.59 -7.02
CA ILE A 231 -6.66 -8.40 -6.96
C ILE A 231 -6.90 -9.57 -6.00
N LEU A 232 -7.73 -10.49 -6.44
CA LEU A 232 -7.94 -11.77 -5.74
C LEU A 232 -7.60 -12.89 -6.71
N ASP A 233 -7.10 -14.01 -6.20
CA ASP A 233 -6.96 -15.21 -7.01
C ASP A 233 -8.33 -15.87 -7.26
N GLU A 234 -8.37 -16.84 -8.17
CA GLU A 234 -9.63 -17.48 -8.56
C GLU A 234 -10.26 -18.33 -7.45
N SER A 235 -9.49 -18.69 -6.44
CA SER A 235 -9.95 -19.46 -5.30
C SER A 235 -10.59 -18.61 -4.20
N ASP A 236 -10.47 -17.28 -4.28
CA ASP A 236 -11.03 -16.39 -3.24
C ASP A 236 -12.56 -16.31 -3.34
N PRO A 237 -13.29 -16.56 -2.23
CA PRO A 237 -14.76 -16.55 -2.22
C PRO A 237 -15.40 -15.21 -2.59
N LEU A 238 -14.65 -14.10 -2.56
CA LEU A 238 -15.15 -12.78 -2.95
C LEU A 238 -15.01 -12.52 -4.46
N LYS A 239 -14.34 -13.39 -5.21
CA LYS A 239 -14.20 -13.27 -6.66
C LYS A 239 -15.35 -13.91 -7.40
#